data_8cb4857d50a7e12f8bf7e2ccea7f2e56
#
_entry.id   8cb4857d50a7e12f8bf7e2ccea7f2e56
#
_cell.length_a   1.000
_cell.length_b   1.000
_cell.length_c   1.000
_cell.angle_alpha   90.00
_cell.angle_beta   90.00
_cell.angle_gamma   90.00
#
_symmetry.space_group_name_H-M   'P 1'
#
loop_
_entity.id
_entity.type
_entity.pdbx_description
1 polymer ?
#
loop_
_entity_poly.entity_id
_entity_poly.type
_entity_poly.pdbx_seq_one_letter_code
_entity_poly.pdbx_strand_id
1 'polypeptide(L)'
;KVYYTQVAIVGAGPAGLACRQYLNELGIDNIVIDNNAMIGGQFNMQTHQFFFFEKEQKYGGKRGFEIAKTLAGDDLSNIFLNSTVWDLLEGKRIAVKNVKDDYIFYVDSEYLVVATGAVPFMPVFENDDLPGVYTAAVVQKMMNVEHTLLGKRILSVGAGNIGYLTSYQAIQAGAKVVAIIEGMDHEGGFPVQANRLRRLGVPIYTSHVLLRAIPNDDHTGIKAAVVAECENFKPIPGTEKVIDNIDIINICTGLMPDNQILEKGKQIFGLKVFGAGDTVRVGEGTCAVLRGKQVAMEIAMEMNKRINYEEYLALSKEYIDSQQKPLRRLEKPNKPSLERMREKNFVIADCVYGFACNPCTFSCPQKAIVKPTTSSVPMIDYNKCIGCMECVSHCPGLAIFGYDLKQNRLFLPFEY
;
A
#
# COMPACT_ATOMS: atom_id res chain seq x y z
N LYS A 1 -21.63 22.65 18.69
CA LYS A 1 -21.03 21.96 19.83
C LYS A 1 -19.52 22.12 19.77
N VAL A 2 -18.85 22.29 20.91
CA VAL A 2 -17.39 22.32 21.01
C VAL A 2 -16.95 21.14 21.87
N TYR A 3 -15.95 20.40 21.37
CA TYR A 3 -15.24 19.35 22.09
C TYR A 3 -13.86 19.88 22.49
N TYR A 4 -13.35 19.40 23.60
CA TYR A 4 -12.03 19.76 24.11
C TYR A 4 -11.17 18.50 24.24
N THR A 5 -9.94 18.55 23.79
CA THR A 5 -8.99 17.45 23.93
C THR A 5 -7.54 17.97 23.98
N GLN A 6 -6.61 17.16 24.48
CA GLN A 6 -5.21 17.50 24.44
C GLN A 6 -4.65 17.42 23.01
N VAL A 7 -5.03 16.37 22.27
CA VAL A 7 -4.53 16.10 20.92
C VAL A 7 -5.69 15.84 19.97
N ALA A 8 -5.81 16.62 18.91
CA ALA A 8 -6.69 16.30 17.79
C ALA A 8 -5.88 15.61 16.68
N ILE A 9 -6.42 14.55 16.12
CA ILE A 9 -5.82 13.78 15.02
C ILE A 9 -6.75 13.86 13.83
N VAL A 10 -6.27 14.36 12.70
CA VAL A 10 -7.03 14.42 11.44
C VAL A 10 -6.57 13.29 10.53
N GLY A 11 -7.45 12.31 10.36
CA GLY A 11 -7.23 11.08 9.60
C GLY A 11 -7.17 9.83 10.49
N ALA A 12 -8.08 8.88 10.26
CA ALA A 12 -8.11 7.56 10.89
C ALA A 12 -7.49 6.47 9.99
N GLY A 13 -6.50 6.85 9.19
CA GLY A 13 -5.64 5.95 8.45
C GLY A 13 -4.58 5.29 9.35
N PRO A 14 -3.66 4.49 8.78
CA PRO A 14 -2.66 3.75 9.57
C PRO A 14 -1.82 4.64 10.48
N ALA A 15 -1.41 5.82 10.02
CA ALA A 15 -0.61 6.75 10.81
C ALA A 15 -1.41 7.37 11.98
N GLY A 16 -2.63 7.83 11.70
CA GLY A 16 -3.50 8.42 12.74
C GLY A 16 -3.92 7.41 13.80
N LEU A 17 -4.29 6.18 13.38
CA LEU A 17 -4.64 5.10 14.30
C LEU A 17 -3.45 4.65 15.16
N ALA A 18 -2.27 4.55 14.59
CA ALA A 18 -1.05 4.23 15.34
C ALA A 18 -0.69 5.32 16.35
N CYS A 19 -0.84 6.60 15.96
CA CYS A 19 -0.66 7.73 16.87
C CYS A 19 -1.67 7.67 18.02
N ARG A 20 -2.96 7.50 17.72
CA ARG A 20 -4.03 7.35 18.70
C ARG A 20 -3.76 6.21 19.68
N GLN A 21 -3.41 5.04 19.17
CA GLN A 21 -3.12 3.86 20.00
C GLN A 21 -2.03 4.19 21.04
N TYR A 22 -0.95 4.79 20.60
CA TYR A 22 0.17 5.10 21.50
C TYR A 22 -0.15 6.22 22.46
N LEU A 23 -0.91 7.26 22.06
CA LEU A 23 -1.40 8.30 22.96
C LEU A 23 -2.30 7.71 24.05
N ASN A 24 -3.18 6.76 23.71
CA ASN A 24 -4.01 6.06 24.68
C ASN A 24 -3.17 5.26 25.71
N GLU A 25 -2.13 4.56 25.24
CA GLU A 25 -1.17 3.84 26.10
C GLU A 25 -0.44 4.79 27.09
N LEU A 26 -0.20 6.02 26.66
CA LEU A 26 0.43 7.07 27.48
C LEU A 26 -0.58 7.85 28.35
N GLY A 27 -1.86 7.54 28.27
CA GLY A 27 -2.92 8.24 28.99
C GLY A 27 -3.06 9.71 28.56
N ILE A 28 -2.89 10.00 27.27
CA ILE A 28 -3.07 11.31 26.66
C ILE A 28 -4.42 11.36 25.95
N ASP A 29 -5.28 12.29 26.39
CA ASP A 29 -6.60 12.49 25.81
C ASP A 29 -6.50 12.93 24.35
N ASN A 30 -7.30 12.28 23.49
CA ASN A 30 -7.25 12.56 22.06
C ASN A 30 -8.61 12.35 21.38
N ILE A 31 -8.79 13.03 20.26
CA ILE A 31 -9.95 12.90 19.35
C ILE A 31 -9.42 12.66 17.94
N VAL A 32 -9.98 11.67 17.25
CA VAL A 32 -9.69 11.39 15.84
C VAL A 32 -10.87 11.84 14.98
N ILE A 33 -10.58 12.52 13.87
CA ILE A 33 -11.57 13.02 12.91
C ILE A 33 -11.24 12.44 11.54
N ASP A 34 -12.20 11.77 10.90
CA ASP A 34 -12.02 11.21 9.56
C ASP A 34 -13.26 11.42 8.69
N ASN A 35 -13.04 11.75 7.43
CA ASN A 35 -14.10 11.99 6.46
C ASN A 35 -14.75 10.71 5.92
N ASN A 36 -14.12 9.56 6.11
CA ASN A 36 -14.64 8.27 5.69
C ASN A 36 -15.68 7.72 6.67
N ALA A 37 -16.52 6.80 6.17
CA ALA A 37 -17.52 6.11 6.98
C ALA A 37 -16.93 5.00 7.85
N MET A 38 -15.67 4.65 7.65
CA MET A 38 -14.97 3.60 8.40
C MET A 38 -13.50 3.97 8.64
N ILE A 39 -12.95 3.45 9.74
CA ILE A 39 -11.53 3.58 10.07
C ILE A 39 -10.66 2.82 9.08
N GLY A 40 -9.37 3.17 9.01
CA GLY A 40 -8.34 2.42 8.27
C GLY A 40 -7.81 3.13 7.04
N GLY A 41 -8.52 4.14 6.53
CA GLY A 41 -8.09 4.89 5.36
C GLY A 41 -7.72 3.98 4.19
N GLN A 42 -6.53 4.18 3.61
CA GLN A 42 -6.07 3.36 2.48
C GLN A 42 -5.86 1.88 2.81
N PHE A 43 -5.68 1.50 4.09
CA PHE A 43 -5.59 0.08 4.46
C PHE A 43 -6.86 -0.72 4.12
N ASN A 44 -8.02 -0.08 4.07
CA ASN A 44 -9.26 -0.75 3.65
C ASN A 44 -9.25 -1.20 2.19
N MET A 45 -8.46 -0.54 1.34
CA MET A 45 -8.31 -0.91 -0.07
C MET A 45 -7.26 -2.00 -0.29
N GLN A 46 -6.43 -2.30 0.72
CA GLN A 46 -5.31 -3.23 0.62
C GLN A 46 -5.74 -4.63 1.06
N THR A 47 -6.21 -5.42 0.09
CA THR A 47 -6.66 -6.81 0.31
C THR A 47 -5.52 -7.83 0.27
N HIS A 48 -4.32 -7.42 -0.17
CA HIS A 48 -3.12 -8.24 -0.10
C HIS A 48 -2.59 -8.32 1.34
N GLN A 49 -1.79 -9.35 1.62
CA GLN A 49 -1.11 -9.50 2.89
C GLN A 49 0.16 -8.64 2.94
N PHE A 50 0.36 -7.95 4.04
CA PHE A 50 1.50 -7.06 4.23
C PHE A 50 2.76 -7.80 4.66
N PHE A 51 3.90 -7.25 4.26
CA PHE A 51 5.22 -7.57 4.82
C PHE A 51 5.62 -6.40 5.72
N PHE A 52 5.91 -6.68 6.99
CA PHE A 52 6.41 -5.66 7.91
C PHE A 52 7.84 -5.93 8.31
N PHE A 53 8.54 -4.89 8.72
CA PHE A 53 9.86 -4.98 9.29
C PHE A 53 9.86 -5.76 10.61
N GLU A 54 11.03 -6.20 11.03
CA GLU A 54 11.20 -7.22 12.08
C GLU A 54 10.46 -6.91 13.38
N LYS A 55 10.45 -5.64 13.83
CA LYS A 55 9.79 -5.25 15.07
C LYS A 55 8.26 -5.23 15.01
N GLU A 56 7.69 -5.08 13.83
CA GLU A 56 6.25 -5.09 13.62
C GLU A 56 5.75 -6.44 13.04
N GLN A 57 6.41 -7.53 13.36
CA GLN A 57 6.04 -8.89 12.89
C GLN A 57 4.58 -9.27 13.18
N LYS A 58 3.97 -8.70 14.24
CA LYS A 58 2.55 -8.94 14.56
C LYS A 58 1.58 -8.57 13.43
N TYR A 59 2.01 -7.77 12.46
CA TYR A 59 1.23 -7.38 11.28
C TYR A 59 1.58 -8.19 10.02
N GLY A 60 2.68 -8.92 10.04
CA GLY A 60 3.09 -9.75 8.91
C GLY A 60 2.04 -10.81 8.55
N GLY A 61 1.68 -10.91 7.28
CA GLY A 61 0.65 -11.81 6.78
C GLY A 61 -0.80 -11.34 6.99
N LYS A 62 -1.02 -10.20 7.65
CA LYS A 62 -2.36 -9.59 7.79
C LYS A 62 -2.68 -8.69 6.61
N ARG A 63 -3.97 -8.55 6.30
CA ARG A 63 -4.48 -7.59 5.33
C ARG A 63 -4.62 -6.21 5.95
N GLY A 64 -4.69 -5.17 5.11
CA GLY A 64 -4.73 -3.79 5.59
C GLY A 64 -5.88 -3.52 6.58
N PHE A 65 -7.09 -3.97 6.30
CA PHE A 65 -8.24 -3.78 7.18
C PHE A 65 -8.10 -4.51 8.54
N GLU A 66 -7.42 -5.66 8.57
CA GLU A 66 -7.13 -6.38 9.82
C GLU A 66 -6.11 -5.62 10.69
N ILE A 67 -5.12 -5.00 10.04
CA ILE A 67 -4.14 -4.14 10.72
C ILE A 67 -4.83 -2.88 11.26
N ALA A 68 -5.67 -2.23 10.47
CA ALA A 68 -6.42 -1.05 10.89
C ALA A 68 -7.29 -1.35 12.13
N LYS A 69 -8.00 -2.47 12.14
CA LYS A 69 -8.78 -2.91 13.29
C LYS A 69 -7.90 -3.15 14.53
N THR A 70 -6.74 -3.78 14.35
CA THR A 70 -5.79 -4.00 15.45
C THR A 70 -5.26 -2.69 16.03
N LEU A 71 -4.97 -1.68 15.20
CA LEU A 71 -4.50 -0.36 15.63
C LEU A 71 -5.60 0.45 16.33
N ALA A 72 -6.83 0.34 15.86
CA ALA A 72 -7.96 1.07 16.44
C ALA A 72 -8.38 0.52 17.80
N GLY A 73 -8.23 -0.79 18.04
CA GLY A 73 -8.77 -1.45 19.22
C GLY A 73 -10.31 -1.50 19.22
N ASP A 74 -10.89 -1.87 20.35
CA ASP A 74 -12.34 -2.06 20.48
C ASP A 74 -13.10 -0.77 20.85
N ASP A 75 -12.47 0.14 21.57
CA ASP A 75 -13.08 1.44 21.91
C ASP A 75 -12.85 2.47 20.81
N LEU A 76 -13.91 2.83 20.11
CA LEU A 76 -13.92 3.82 19.03
C LEU A 76 -14.63 5.12 19.43
N SER A 77 -14.95 5.32 20.71
CA SER A 77 -15.78 6.41 21.21
C SER A 77 -15.23 7.81 20.93
N ASN A 78 -13.92 7.94 20.79
CA ASN A 78 -13.23 9.20 20.48
C ASN A 78 -12.90 9.36 18.98
N ILE A 79 -13.47 8.55 18.09
CA ILE A 79 -13.30 8.64 16.65
C ILE A 79 -14.58 9.15 15.98
N PHE A 80 -14.49 10.32 15.35
CA PHE A 80 -15.57 10.95 14.61
C PHE A 80 -15.44 10.65 13.12
N LEU A 81 -16.17 9.65 12.63
CA LEU A 81 -16.25 9.28 11.23
C LEU A 81 -17.27 10.16 10.47
N ASN A 82 -17.25 10.09 9.14
CA ASN A 82 -18.07 10.96 8.26
C ASN A 82 -17.89 12.45 8.56
N SER A 83 -16.74 12.83 9.07
CA SER A 83 -16.46 14.16 9.64
C SER A 83 -15.28 14.79 8.93
N THR A 84 -15.55 15.84 8.16
CA THR A 84 -14.54 16.55 7.38
C THR A 84 -14.07 17.79 8.12
N VAL A 85 -12.75 17.89 8.35
CA VAL A 85 -12.12 19.14 8.77
C VAL A 85 -12.09 20.07 7.57
N TRP A 86 -12.82 21.17 7.64
CA TRP A 86 -12.89 22.11 6.53
C TRP A 86 -12.11 23.39 6.78
N ASP A 87 -11.79 23.70 8.05
CA ASP A 87 -10.98 24.85 8.40
C ASP A 87 -10.25 24.71 9.75
N LEU A 88 -9.20 25.49 9.92
CA LEU A 88 -8.53 25.75 11.19
C LEU A 88 -8.68 27.24 11.51
N LEU A 89 -9.25 27.52 12.67
CA LEU A 89 -9.57 28.87 13.12
C LEU A 89 -8.59 29.34 14.18
N GLU A 90 -8.55 30.65 14.41
CA GLU A 90 -7.80 31.22 15.54
C GLU A 90 -8.27 30.63 16.89
N GLY A 91 -7.41 30.66 17.90
CA GLY A 91 -7.69 30.08 19.21
C GLY A 91 -7.60 28.55 19.24
N LYS A 92 -6.83 27.94 18.32
CA LYS A 92 -6.56 26.49 18.25
C LYS A 92 -7.82 25.66 17.99
N ARG A 93 -8.78 26.21 17.26
CA ARG A 93 -10.09 25.62 16.97
C ARG A 93 -10.10 24.97 15.60
N ILE A 94 -10.52 23.72 15.56
CA ILE A 94 -10.69 22.92 14.36
C ILE A 94 -12.18 22.91 14.01
N ALA A 95 -12.53 23.36 12.80
CA ALA A 95 -13.90 23.40 12.32
C ALA A 95 -14.21 22.12 11.54
N VAL A 96 -15.24 21.39 11.96
CA VAL A 96 -15.58 20.06 11.45
C VAL A 96 -17.04 20.02 11.00
N LYS A 97 -17.27 19.43 9.82
CA LYS A 97 -18.59 19.13 9.29
C LYS A 97 -18.82 17.63 9.32
N ASN A 98 -19.79 17.13 10.06
CA ASN A 98 -20.26 15.77 9.87
C ASN A 98 -21.22 15.77 8.67
N VAL A 99 -20.82 15.03 7.61
CA VAL A 99 -21.54 15.03 6.34
C VAL A 99 -22.71 14.06 6.33
N LYS A 100 -22.69 13.04 7.19
CA LYS A 100 -23.76 12.04 7.29
C LYS A 100 -25.00 12.62 8.00
N ASP A 101 -24.78 13.27 9.14
CA ASP A 101 -25.84 13.77 10.01
C ASP A 101 -26.06 15.29 9.85
N ASP A 102 -25.37 15.91 8.90
CA ASP A 102 -25.50 17.31 8.46
C ASP A 102 -25.38 18.35 9.58
N TYR A 103 -24.36 18.23 10.45
CA TYR A 103 -24.13 19.23 11.49
C TYR A 103 -22.65 19.67 11.54
N ILE A 104 -22.42 20.86 12.10
CA ILE A 104 -21.11 21.44 12.34
C ILE A 104 -20.78 21.34 13.83
N PHE A 105 -19.51 20.99 14.12
CA PHE A 105 -18.96 21.05 15.45
C PHE A 105 -17.51 21.54 15.41
N TYR A 106 -16.98 21.83 16.57
CA TYR A 106 -15.62 22.31 16.72
C TYR A 106 -14.84 21.43 17.70
N VAL A 107 -13.53 21.33 17.47
CA VAL A 107 -12.61 20.70 18.42
C VAL A 107 -11.52 21.70 18.77
N ASP A 108 -11.40 22.01 20.04
CA ASP A 108 -10.33 22.84 20.58
C ASP A 108 -9.23 21.93 21.14
N SER A 109 -7.97 22.12 20.71
CA SER A 109 -6.86 21.27 21.13
C SER A 109 -5.53 22.02 21.17
N GLU A 110 -4.62 21.61 22.07
CA GLU A 110 -3.26 22.16 22.16
C GLU A 110 -2.36 21.62 21.05
N TYR A 111 -2.56 20.36 20.65
CA TYR A 111 -1.79 19.64 19.68
C TYR A 111 -2.68 19.16 18.52
N LEU A 112 -2.18 19.32 17.31
CA LEU A 112 -2.81 18.83 16.10
C LEU A 112 -1.89 17.85 15.40
N VAL A 113 -2.35 16.63 15.16
CA VAL A 113 -1.69 15.65 14.30
C VAL A 113 -2.43 15.60 12.97
N VAL A 114 -1.73 15.86 11.88
CA VAL A 114 -2.28 15.77 10.52
C VAL A 114 -1.80 14.47 9.90
N ALA A 115 -2.73 13.56 9.64
CA ALA A 115 -2.51 12.22 9.08
C ALA A 115 -3.46 11.98 7.89
N THR A 116 -3.68 13.01 7.09
CA THR A 116 -4.61 13.04 5.94
C THR A 116 -4.15 12.20 4.75
N GLY A 117 -2.90 11.73 4.79
CA GLY A 117 -2.37 10.84 3.78
C GLY A 117 -1.91 11.57 2.50
N ALA A 118 -2.23 11.02 1.35
CA ALA A 118 -1.78 11.51 0.05
C ALA A 118 -2.89 11.37 -1.00
N VAL A 119 -2.79 12.19 -2.04
CA VAL A 119 -3.67 12.16 -3.21
C VAL A 119 -2.92 11.60 -4.42
N PRO A 120 -3.59 10.93 -5.37
CA PRO A 120 -2.96 10.44 -6.58
C PRO A 120 -2.39 11.57 -7.44
N PHE A 121 -1.20 11.33 -7.99
CA PHE A 121 -0.68 12.16 -9.08
C PHE A 121 -1.32 11.71 -10.39
N MET A 122 -1.94 12.65 -11.11
CA MET A 122 -2.56 12.42 -12.41
C MET A 122 -1.71 13.10 -13.49
N PRO A 123 -1.04 12.37 -14.38
CA PRO A 123 -0.33 12.95 -15.50
C PRO A 123 -1.33 13.52 -16.51
N VAL A 124 -0.93 14.58 -17.20
CA VAL A 124 -1.75 15.19 -18.26
C VAL A 124 -1.45 14.51 -19.60
N PHE A 125 -2.47 14.02 -20.27
CA PHE A 125 -2.41 13.44 -21.61
C PHE A 125 -3.74 13.68 -22.34
N GLU A 126 -3.75 13.47 -23.64
CA GLU A 126 -4.95 13.70 -24.45
C GLU A 126 -6.09 12.74 -24.07
N ASN A 127 -7.28 13.28 -23.78
CA ASN A 127 -8.48 12.56 -23.35
C ASN A 127 -8.34 11.90 -21.96
N ASP A 128 -7.61 12.52 -21.05
CA ASP A 128 -7.41 12.04 -19.67
C ASP A 128 -8.69 12.14 -18.81
N ASP A 129 -9.71 12.84 -19.28
CA ASP A 129 -11.01 13.04 -18.63
C ASP A 129 -12.10 12.04 -19.08
N LEU A 130 -11.80 11.14 -20.02
CA LEU A 130 -12.77 10.17 -20.48
C LEU A 130 -13.16 9.13 -19.40
N PRO A 131 -14.44 8.72 -19.35
CA PRO A 131 -14.84 7.55 -18.57
C PRO A 131 -13.99 6.33 -18.96
N GLY A 132 -13.47 5.61 -17.97
CA GLY A 132 -12.49 4.53 -18.17
C GLY A 132 -11.06 4.91 -17.82
N VAL A 133 -10.77 6.22 -17.68
CA VAL A 133 -9.49 6.70 -17.16
C VAL A 133 -9.64 6.98 -15.67
N TYR A 134 -8.98 6.19 -14.82
CA TYR A 134 -9.12 6.27 -13.37
C TYR A 134 -7.78 6.16 -12.68
N THR A 135 -7.63 6.83 -11.54
CA THR A 135 -6.48 6.63 -10.66
C THR A 135 -6.56 5.28 -9.93
N ALA A 136 -5.42 4.75 -9.54
CA ALA A 136 -5.35 3.50 -8.78
C ALA A 136 -6.20 3.52 -7.49
N ALA A 137 -6.31 4.68 -6.85
CA ALA A 137 -7.12 4.84 -5.65
C ALA A 137 -8.62 4.60 -5.94
N VAL A 138 -9.13 5.10 -7.08
CA VAL A 138 -10.51 4.85 -7.53
C VAL A 138 -10.68 3.38 -7.87
N VAL A 139 -9.79 2.81 -8.67
CA VAL A 139 -9.87 1.39 -9.08
C VAL A 139 -9.83 0.46 -7.87
N GLN A 140 -8.92 0.68 -6.92
CA GLN A 140 -8.84 -0.12 -5.70
C GLN A 140 -10.06 0.05 -4.80
N LYS A 141 -10.53 1.28 -4.58
CA LYS A 141 -11.70 1.54 -3.74
C LYS A 141 -12.94 0.85 -4.31
N MET A 142 -13.22 1.05 -5.58
CA MET A 142 -14.38 0.44 -6.23
C MET A 142 -14.32 -1.09 -6.19
N MET A 143 -13.18 -1.66 -6.47
CA MET A 143 -12.99 -3.12 -6.50
C MET A 143 -12.97 -3.74 -5.10
N ASN A 144 -12.20 -3.18 -4.16
CA ASN A 144 -11.89 -3.82 -2.88
C ASN A 144 -12.81 -3.37 -1.74
N VAL A 145 -13.50 -2.22 -1.85
CA VAL A 145 -14.40 -1.69 -0.82
C VAL A 145 -15.85 -1.73 -1.30
N GLU A 146 -16.09 -1.26 -2.54
CA GLU A 146 -17.45 -1.19 -3.11
C GLU A 146 -17.81 -2.46 -3.90
N HIS A 147 -16.91 -3.44 -3.99
CA HIS A 147 -17.08 -4.73 -4.68
C HIS A 147 -17.57 -4.59 -6.12
N THR A 148 -17.12 -3.53 -6.79
CA THR A 148 -17.49 -3.20 -8.16
C THR A 148 -16.26 -3.18 -9.07
N LEU A 149 -16.24 -4.05 -10.07
CA LEU A 149 -15.22 -4.06 -11.10
C LEU A 149 -15.59 -3.05 -12.20
N LEU A 150 -14.77 -1.99 -12.36
CA LEU A 150 -15.05 -0.89 -13.28
C LEU A 150 -14.92 -1.29 -14.76
N GLY A 151 -14.14 -2.32 -15.05
CA GLY A 151 -13.95 -2.84 -16.40
C GLY A 151 -13.20 -4.16 -16.38
N LYS A 152 -13.12 -4.82 -17.53
CA LYS A 152 -12.57 -6.18 -17.65
C LYS A 152 -11.18 -6.24 -18.27
N ARG A 153 -10.75 -5.19 -18.97
CA ARG A 153 -9.48 -5.16 -19.70
C ARG A 153 -8.74 -3.88 -19.37
N ILE A 154 -7.65 -4.02 -18.66
CA ILE A 154 -6.97 -2.92 -17.96
C ILE A 154 -5.56 -2.73 -18.53
N LEU A 155 -5.24 -1.49 -18.90
CA LEU A 155 -3.88 -1.00 -19.06
C LEU A 155 -3.48 -0.27 -17.78
N SER A 156 -2.44 -0.72 -17.09
CA SER A 156 -1.89 0.00 -15.93
C SER A 156 -0.72 0.88 -16.34
N VAL A 157 -0.70 2.11 -15.83
CA VAL A 157 0.35 3.11 -16.09
C VAL A 157 1.09 3.40 -14.79
N GLY A 158 2.33 2.94 -14.71
CA GLY A 158 3.19 2.99 -13.54
C GLY A 158 3.52 1.59 -12.99
N ALA A 159 4.81 1.25 -12.98
CA ALA A 159 5.35 -0.03 -12.49
C ALA A 159 5.94 0.11 -11.07
N GLY A 160 5.27 0.85 -10.20
CA GLY A 160 5.49 0.90 -8.76
C GLY A 160 4.70 -0.19 -8.03
N ASN A 161 4.83 -0.27 -6.70
CA ASN A 161 4.11 -1.27 -5.90
C ASN A 161 2.59 -1.15 -6.07
N ILE A 162 2.03 0.05 -6.12
CA ILE A 162 0.59 0.26 -6.31
C ILE A 162 0.13 -0.25 -7.68
N GLY A 163 0.91 -0.01 -8.75
CA GLY A 163 0.61 -0.53 -10.08
C GLY A 163 0.56 -2.05 -10.11
N TYR A 164 1.50 -2.70 -9.44
CA TYR A 164 1.53 -4.16 -9.33
C TYR A 164 0.40 -4.71 -8.46
N LEU A 165 0.15 -4.11 -7.31
CA LEU A 165 -0.89 -4.55 -6.39
C LEU A 165 -2.28 -4.40 -7.00
N THR A 166 -2.57 -3.24 -7.59
CA THR A 166 -3.87 -2.98 -8.24
C THR A 166 -4.11 -3.93 -9.42
N SER A 167 -3.07 -4.14 -10.25
CA SER A 167 -3.12 -5.07 -11.37
C SER A 167 -3.37 -6.52 -10.91
N TYR A 168 -2.68 -6.96 -9.87
CA TYR A 168 -2.87 -8.29 -9.31
C TYR A 168 -4.28 -8.46 -8.71
N GLN A 169 -4.75 -7.49 -7.94
CA GLN A 169 -6.10 -7.49 -7.37
C GLN A 169 -7.18 -7.51 -8.47
N ALA A 170 -6.96 -6.79 -9.57
CA ALA A 170 -7.87 -6.80 -10.72
C ALA A 170 -7.94 -8.19 -11.36
N ILE A 171 -6.82 -8.89 -11.50
CA ILE A 171 -6.81 -10.28 -11.99
C ILE A 171 -7.58 -11.20 -11.03
N GLN A 172 -7.40 -11.05 -9.72
CA GLN A 172 -8.16 -11.81 -8.72
C GLN A 172 -9.66 -11.53 -8.80
N ALA A 173 -10.06 -10.31 -9.16
CA ALA A 173 -11.45 -9.91 -9.37
C ALA A 173 -12.02 -10.34 -10.74
N GLY A 174 -11.23 -11.02 -11.59
CA GLY A 174 -11.66 -11.54 -12.88
C GLY A 174 -11.39 -10.62 -14.07
N ALA A 175 -10.62 -9.53 -13.91
CA ALA A 175 -10.18 -8.70 -15.02
C ALA A 175 -8.93 -9.29 -15.70
N LYS A 176 -8.67 -8.85 -16.93
CA LYS A 176 -7.43 -9.07 -17.65
C LYS A 176 -6.58 -7.80 -17.63
N VAL A 177 -5.39 -7.87 -17.10
CA VAL A 177 -4.39 -6.81 -17.25
C VAL A 177 -3.66 -7.04 -18.58
N VAL A 178 -3.83 -6.11 -19.51
CA VAL A 178 -3.30 -6.23 -20.85
C VAL A 178 -1.81 -5.94 -20.89
N ALA A 179 -1.40 -4.90 -20.17
CA ALA A 179 0.00 -4.53 -19.97
C ALA A 179 0.15 -3.60 -18.77
N ILE A 180 1.38 -3.47 -18.31
CA ILE A 180 1.82 -2.39 -17.42
C ILE A 180 2.90 -1.61 -18.16
N ILE A 181 2.78 -0.28 -18.22
CA ILE A 181 3.80 0.60 -18.79
C ILE A 181 4.44 1.46 -17.69
N GLU A 182 5.70 1.80 -17.86
CA GLU A 182 6.49 2.63 -16.94
C GLU A 182 7.35 3.62 -17.73
N GLY A 183 7.28 4.90 -17.38
CA GLY A 183 8.06 5.96 -18.04
C GLY A 183 9.54 5.95 -17.68
N MET A 184 9.90 5.38 -16.52
CA MET A 184 11.30 5.18 -16.14
C MET A 184 11.92 4.05 -16.97
N ASP A 185 13.25 4.05 -17.07
CA ASP A 185 14.04 2.96 -17.68
C ASP A 185 14.09 1.68 -16.82
N HIS A 186 13.55 1.74 -15.63
CA HIS A 186 13.50 0.65 -14.66
C HIS A 186 12.20 0.62 -13.87
N GLU A 187 11.91 -0.51 -13.27
CA GLU A 187 10.73 -0.73 -12.43
C GLU A 187 10.93 -0.14 -11.03
N GLY A 188 9.94 0.58 -10.52
CA GLY A 188 9.99 1.23 -9.21
C GLY A 188 9.47 0.39 -8.03
N GLY A 189 8.74 -0.70 -8.30
CA GLY A 189 8.18 -1.57 -7.28
C GLY A 189 9.09 -2.72 -6.85
N PHE A 190 8.64 -3.50 -5.86
CA PHE A 190 9.37 -4.68 -5.41
C PHE A 190 9.36 -5.79 -6.47
N PRO A 191 10.51 -6.41 -6.78
CA PRO A 191 10.57 -7.51 -7.76
C PRO A 191 9.63 -8.68 -7.46
N VAL A 192 9.36 -8.97 -6.19
CA VAL A 192 8.40 -10.02 -5.81
C VAL A 192 7.00 -9.71 -6.35
N GLN A 193 6.59 -8.45 -6.36
CA GLN A 193 5.31 -8.01 -6.89
C GLN A 193 5.28 -8.08 -8.43
N ALA A 194 6.34 -7.62 -9.09
CA ALA A 194 6.49 -7.70 -10.54
C ALA A 194 6.51 -9.15 -11.04
N ASN A 195 7.29 -10.00 -10.39
CA ASN A 195 7.49 -11.38 -10.81
C ASN A 195 6.21 -12.21 -10.76
N ARG A 196 5.34 -11.99 -9.77
CA ARG A 196 4.05 -12.67 -9.72
C ARG A 196 3.14 -12.32 -10.92
N LEU A 197 3.17 -11.07 -11.38
CA LEU A 197 2.43 -10.64 -12.57
C LEU A 197 3.02 -11.21 -13.85
N ARG A 198 4.35 -11.28 -13.95
CA ARG A 198 5.03 -11.94 -15.07
C ARG A 198 4.69 -13.43 -15.16
N ARG A 199 4.58 -14.12 -14.02
CA ARG A 199 4.12 -15.53 -14.00
C ARG A 199 2.69 -15.70 -14.50
N LEU A 200 1.87 -14.65 -14.40
CA LEU A 200 0.51 -14.59 -14.96
C LEU A 200 0.47 -14.16 -16.43
N GLY A 201 1.65 -13.94 -17.05
CA GLY A 201 1.73 -13.51 -18.45
C GLY A 201 1.46 -12.03 -18.68
N VAL A 202 1.49 -11.19 -17.63
CA VAL A 202 1.34 -9.73 -17.79
C VAL A 202 2.67 -9.13 -18.26
N PRO A 203 2.71 -8.50 -19.44
CA PRO A 203 3.89 -7.80 -19.90
C PRO A 203 4.09 -6.48 -19.13
N ILE A 204 5.35 -6.17 -18.82
CA ILE A 204 5.75 -4.92 -18.17
C ILE A 204 6.76 -4.25 -19.08
N TYR A 205 6.43 -3.04 -19.56
CA TYR A 205 7.25 -2.26 -20.47
C TYR A 205 7.79 -1.02 -19.75
N THR A 206 9.09 -0.93 -19.55
CA THR A 206 9.79 0.29 -19.11
C THR A 206 10.06 1.23 -20.28
N SER A 207 10.43 2.48 -20.01
CA SER A 207 10.65 3.51 -21.02
C SER A 207 9.48 3.69 -21.97
N HIS A 208 8.24 3.64 -21.44
CA HIS A 208 7.02 3.86 -22.20
C HIS A 208 6.09 4.84 -21.49
N VAL A 209 5.53 5.78 -22.22
CA VAL A 209 4.57 6.76 -21.73
C VAL A 209 3.24 6.66 -22.46
N LEU A 210 2.18 7.02 -21.74
CA LEU A 210 0.83 7.17 -22.30
C LEU A 210 0.71 8.52 -22.98
N LEU A 211 0.25 8.56 -24.23
CA LEU A 211 0.06 9.78 -25.01
C LEU A 211 -1.39 10.22 -25.02
N ARG A 212 -2.33 9.29 -25.20
CA ARG A 212 -3.75 9.58 -25.24
C ARG A 212 -4.61 8.34 -25.02
N ALA A 213 -5.82 8.55 -24.53
CA ALA A 213 -6.89 7.57 -24.55
C ALA A 213 -7.71 7.73 -25.85
N ILE A 214 -8.17 6.61 -26.39
CA ILE A 214 -9.05 6.59 -27.60
C ILE A 214 -10.46 6.29 -27.11
N PRO A 215 -11.43 7.21 -27.32
CA PRO A 215 -12.81 6.98 -26.95
C PRO A 215 -13.43 5.85 -27.74
N ASN A 216 -14.43 5.17 -27.17
CA ASN A 216 -15.34 4.32 -27.91
C ASN A 216 -16.28 5.16 -28.78
N ASP A 217 -17.05 4.52 -29.63
CA ASP A 217 -17.77 5.20 -30.71
C ASP A 217 -18.87 6.15 -30.20
N ASP A 218 -19.41 5.92 -29.02
CA ASP A 218 -20.43 6.75 -28.37
C ASP A 218 -19.86 7.73 -27.32
N HIS A 219 -18.54 7.76 -27.16
CA HIS A 219 -17.82 8.60 -26.17
C HIS A 219 -18.24 8.36 -24.70
N THR A 220 -18.80 7.21 -24.37
CA THR A 220 -19.17 6.86 -22.98
C THR A 220 -18.05 6.14 -22.24
N GLY A 221 -16.94 5.86 -22.90
CA GLY A 221 -15.78 5.17 -22.36
C GLY A 221 -14.60 5.19 -23.32
N ILE A 222 -13.61 4.36 -23.03
CA ILE A 222 -12.44 4.17 -23.88
C ILE A 222 -12.48 2.80 -24.56
N LYS A 223 -11.77 2.66 -25.70
CA LYS A 223 -11.58 1.39 -26.41
C LYS A 223 -10.11 1.04 -26.62
N ALA A 224 -9.23 2.02 -26.54
CA ALA A 224 -7.80 1.84 -26.77
C ALA A 224 -6.97 2.96 -26.12
N ALA A 225 -5.66 2.79 -26.11
CA ALA A 225 -4.70 3.82 -25.70
C ALA A 225 -3.54 3.89 -26.69
N VAL A 226 -2.98 5.06 -26.90
CA VAL A 226 -1.72 5.24 -27.63
C VAL A 226 -0.60 5.43 -26.62
N VAL A 227 0.43 4.61 -26.76
CA VAL A 227 1.66 4.67 -25.95
C VAL A 227 2.85 4.85 -26.87
N ALA A 228 3.96 5.38 -26.36
CA ALA A 228 5.20 5.50 -27.11
C ALA A 228 6.40 5.16 -26.22
N GLU A 229 7.49 4.74 -26.86
CA GLU A 229 8.78 4.68 -26.17
C GLU A 229 9.18 6.10 -25.74
N CYS A 230 9.91 6.21 -24.62
CA CYS A 230 10.34 7.52 -24.12
C CYS A 230 11.74 7.49 -23.57
N GLU A 231 12.35 8.67 -23.56
CA GLU A 231 13.57 8.97 -22.84
C GLU A 231 13.31 10.14 -21.88
N ASN A 232 13.57 9.94 -20.59
CA ASN A 232 13.28 10.95 -19.56
C ASN A 232 11.82 11.47 -19.62
N PHE A 233 10.86 10.58 -19.78
CA PHE A 233 9.42 10.85 -19.96
C PHE A 233 9.05 11.63 -21.25
N LYS A 234 9.99 11.90 -22.13
CA LYS A 234 9.71 12.52 -23.42
C LYS A 234 9.48 11.45 -24.47
N PRO A 235 8.32 11.42 -25.13
CA PRO A 235 8.03 10.41 -26.14
C PRO A 235 8.98 10.52 -27.33
N ILE A 236 9.39 9.37 -27.87
CA ILE A 236 10.23 9.27 -29.06
C ILE A 236 9.31 9.19 -30.28
N PRO A 237 9.32 10.20 -31.18
CA PRO A 237 8.46 10.21 -32.37
C PRO A 237 8.67 8.98 -33.26
N GLY A 238 7.58 8.42 -33.78
CA GLY A 238 7.60 7.25 -34.66
C GLY A 238 7.64 5.89 -33.92
N THR A 239 7.54 5.92 -32.59
CA THR A 239 7.46 4.70 -31.76
C THR A 239 6.05 4.44 -31.23
N GLU A 240 5.09 5.25 -31.67
CA GLU A 240 3.70 5.17 -31.20
C GLU A 240 3.09 3.79 -31.50
N LYS A 241 2.45 3.22 -30.51
CA LYS A 241 1.74 1.92 -30.59
C LYS A 241 0.35 2.09 -30.00
N VAL A 242 -0.61 1.46 -30.64
CA VAL A 242 -1.98 1.38 -30.12
C VAL A 242 -2.13 0.09 -29.30
N ILE A 243 -2.61 0.25 -28.08
CA ILE A 243 -3.05 -0.87 -27.23
C ILE A 243 -4.57 -0.93 -27.32
N ASP A 244 -5.05 -1.87 -28.11
CA ASP A 244 -6.48 -2.05 -28.40
C ASP A 244 -7.22 -2.84 -27.34
N ASN A 245 -8.55 -2.74 -27.40
CA ASN A 245 -9.47 -3.57 -26.64
C ASN A 245 -9.17 -3.50 -25.14
N ILE A 246 -9.14 -2.26 -24.64
CA ILE A 246 -9.09 -1.92 -23.22
C ILE A 246 -10.32 -1.08 -22.87
N ASP A 247 -10.81 -1.22 -21.67
CA ASP A 247 -11.92 -0.46 -21.12
C ASP A 247 -11.54 0.36 -19.90
N ILE A 248 -10.34 0.12 -19.32
CA ILE A 248 -9.79 0.88 -18.22
C ILE A 248 -8.32 1.23 -18.47
N ILE A 249 -7.98 2.49 -18.23
CA ILE A 249 -6.61 2.95 -17.97
C ILE A 249 -6.50 3.22 -16.47
N ASN A 250 -5.67 2.42 -15.80
CA ASN A 250 -5.41 2.50 -14.36
C ASN A 250 -4.14 3.31 -14.12
N ILE A 251 -4.27 4.56 -13.66
CA ILE A 251 -3.16 5.48 -13.44
C ILE A 251 -2.54 5.24 -12.07
N CYS A 252 -1.31 4.74 -12.06
CA CYS A 252 -0.53 4.35 -10.87
C CYS A 252 0.79 5.12 -10.78
N THR A 253 0.82 6.38 -11.22
CA THR A 253 2.02 7.19 -11.44
C THR A 253 2.56 7.87 -10.19
N GLY A 254 2.05 7.53 -9.03
CA GLY A 254 2.53 8.01 -7.75
C GLY A 254 1.48 8.78 -6.95
N LEU A 255 1.91 9.25 -5.80
CA LEU A 255 1.10 9.98 -4.83
C LEU A 255 1.80 11.29 -4.46
N MET A 256 1.01 12.30 -4.10
CA MET A 256 1.47 13.58 -3.57
C MET A 256 0.93 13.75 -2.14
N PRO A 257 1.75 14.20 -1.17
CA PRO A 257 1.28 14.48 0.17
C PRO A 257 0.08 15.43 0.20
N ASP A 258 -0.98 15.07 0.93
CA ASP A 258 -2.07 15.97 1.23
C ASP A 258 -1.74 16.72 2.53
N ASN A 259 -1.04 17.84 2.39
CA ASN A 259 -0.46 18.60 3.51
C ASN A 259 -1.10 19.98 3.74
N GLN A 260 -2.21 20.30 3.09
CA GLN A 260 -2.84 21.63 3.18
C GLN A 260 -3.20 22.00 4.63
N ILE A 261 -3.83 21.08 5.37
CA ILE A 261 -4.16 21.27 6.80
C ILE A 261 -2.90 21.39 7.64
N LEU A 262 -1.86 20.61 7.34
CA LEU A 262 -0.58 20.66 8.03
C LEU A 262 0.07 22.05 7.90
N GLU A 263 0.17 22.56 6.69
CA GLU A 263 0.78 23.87 6.43
C GLU A 263 -0.06 25.03 7.00
N LYS A 264 -1.37 24.93 6.91
CA LYS A 264 -2.25 25.92 7.55
C LYS A 264 -2.14 25.88 9.09
N GLY A 265 -2.10 24.70 9.66
CA GLY A 265 -1.98 24.53 11.11
C GLY A 265 -0.73 25.17 11.70
N LYS A 266 0.39 25.10 11.00
CA LYS A 266 1.65 25.74 11.40
C LYS A 266 1.56 27.27 11.50
N GLN A 267 0.58 27.88 10.86
CA GLN A 267 0.34 29.33 10.86
C GLN A 267 -0.56 29.78 12.03
N ILE A 268 -1.23 28.85 12.72
CA ILE A 268 -2.12 29.17 13.85
C ILE A 268 -1.31 29.38 15.11
N PHE A 269 -1.43 30.59 15.68
CA PHE A 269 -0.70 30.97 16.89
C PHE A 269 -1.00 30.03 18.07
N GLY A 270 0.05 29.48 18.66
CA GLY A 270 -0.02 28.62 19.83
C GLY A 270 -0.48 27.17 19.57
N LEU A 271 -0.91 26.82 18.36
CA LEU A 271 -1.21 25.44 18.00
C LEU A 271 0.09 24.69 17.67
N LYS A 272 0.33 23.55 18.32
CA LYS A 272 1.48 22.69 18.05
C LYS A 272 1.07 21.62 17.04
N VAL A 273 1.72 21.60 15.88
CA VAL A 273 1.30 20.80 14.73
C VAL A 273 2.34 19.79 14.34
N PHE A 274 1.92 18.54 14.18
CA PHE A 274 2.74 17.40 13.76
C PHE A 274 2.13 16.73 12.51
N GLY A 275 2.98 16.32 11.60
CA GLY A 275 2.59 15.51 10.44
C GLY A 275 2.92 14.05 10.64
N ALA A 276 2.02 13.16 10.22
CA ALA A 276 2.21 11.71 10.30
C ALA A 276 1.82 11.01 8.99
N GLY A 277 2.60 9.97 8.62
CA GLY A 277 2.35 9.19 7.41
C GLY A 277 2.60 9.96 6.10
N ASP A 278 1.83 9.62 5.07
CA ASP A 278 2.00 10.14 3.71
C ASP A 278 1.75 11.64 3.59
N THR A 279 1.10 12.27 4.54
CA THR A 279 0.98 13.73 4.66
C THR A 279 2.34 14.44 4.66
N VAL A 280 3.35 13.79 5.23
CA VAL A 280 4.73 14.32 5.28
C VAL A 280 5.58 13.71 4.17
N ARG A 281 5.52 12.42 4.03
CA ARG A 281 6.29 11.66 3.04
C ARG A 281 5.56 10.38 2.66
N VAL A 282 5.30 10.24 1.38
CA VAL A 282 4.70 9.02 0.82
C VAL A 282 5.65 7.84 1.00
N GLY A 283 5.12 6.76 1.56
CA GLY A 283 5.89 5.55 1.85
C GLY A 283 5.01 4.30 1.93
N GLU A 284 5.62 3.19 2.33
CA GLU A 284 4.90 1.95 2.59
C GLU A 284 4.07 2.04 3.87
N GLY A 285 3.05 1.18 4.02
CA GLY A 285 2.17 1.18 5.19
C GLY A 285 2.92 1.07 6.53
N THR A 286 4.06 0.37 6.55
CA THR A 286 4.96 0.30 7.71
C THR A 286 5.48 1.68 8.12
N CYS A 287 5.90 2.51 7.14
CA CYS A 287 6.37 3.87 7.41
C CYS A 287 5.27 4.71 8.08
N ALA A 288 4.03 4.58 7.62
CA ALA A 288 2.90 5.30 8.18
C ALA A 288 2.64 4.93 9.64
N VAL A 289 2.63 3.64 9.96
CA VAL A 289 2.45 3.13 11.34
C VAL A 289 3.59 3.60 12.25
N LEU A 290 4.84 3.46 11.82
CA LEU A 290 6.01 3.86 12.61
C LEU A 290 6.01 5.37 12.87
N ARG A 291 5.72 6.19 11.86
CA ARG A 291 5.66 7.65 12.03
C ARG A 291 4.52 8.07 12.96
N GLY A 292 3.37 7.41 12.89
CA GLY A 292 2.26 7.67 13.81
C GLY A 292 2.65 7.47 15.28
N LYS A 293 3.31 6.34 15.58
CA LYS A 293 3.85 6.06 16.94
C LYS A 293 4.89 7.06 17.36
N GLN A 294 5.83 7.41 16.49
CA GLN A 294 6.89 8.37 16.76
C GLN A 294 6.30 9.74 17.12
N VAL A 295 5.30 10.22 16.39
CA VAL A 295 4.61 11.50 16.67
C VAL A 295 3.97 11.49 18.04
N ALA A 296 3.32 10.39 18.45
CA ALA A 296 2.75 10.30 19.81
C ALA A 296 3.82 10.42 20.91
N MET A 297 4.99 9.82 20.71
CA MET A 297 6.10 9.96 21.65
C MET A 297 6.68 11.37 21.66
N GLU A 298 6.80 12.02 20.51
CA GLU A 298 7.25 13.42 20.39
C GLU A 298 6.30 14.37 21.15
N ILE A 299 4.99 14.19 21.01
CA ILE A 299 3.98 14.96 21.76
C ILE A 299 4.12 14.72 23.28
N ALA A 300 4.29 13.45 23.68
CA ALA A 300 4.47 13.11 25.09
C ALA A 300 5.70 13.76 25.69
N MET A 301 6.82 13.83 24.96
CA MET A 301 8.04 14.54 25.37
C MET A 301 7.78 16.04 25.55
N GLU A 302 7.07 16.68 24.60
CA GLU A 302 6.70 18.10 24.73
C GLU A 302 5.77 18.38 25.92
N MET A 303 4.94 17.41 26.29
CA MET A 303 4.11 17.48 27.51
C MET A 303 4.88 17.17 28.80
N ASN A 304 6.20 16.97 28.73
CA ASN A 304 7.05 16.55 29.85
C ASN A 304 6.59 15.21 30.47
N LYS A 305 5.95 14.34 29.70
CA LYS A 305 5.60 12.98 30.14
C LYS A 305 6.81 12.06 30.00
N ARG A 306 6.92 11.10 30.90
CA ARG A 306 7.97 10.09 30.85
C ARG A 306 7.69 9.11 29.72
N ILE A 307 8.66 8.96 28.83
CA ILE A 307 8.64 7.95 27.76
C ILE A 307 9.85 7.02 27.89
N ASN A 308 9.79 5.88 27.23
CA ASN A 308 10.97 5.05 27.02
C ASN A 308 11.80 5.63 25.86
N TYR A 309 12.86 6.36 26.18
CA TYR A 309 13.69 7.04 25.18
C TYR A 309 14.48 6.06 24.29
N GLU A 310 14.87 4.91 24.81
CA GLU A 310 15.52 3.85 24.01
C GLU A 310 14.57 3.29 22.95
N GLU A 311 13.31 3.09 23.32
CA GLU A 311 12.25 2.70 22.39
C GLU A 311 12.04 3.76 21.30
N TYR A 312 12.01 5.05 21.67
CA TYR A 312 11.90 6.15 20.72
C TYR A 312 13.07 6.15 19.71
N LEU A 313 14.30 5.99 20.16
CA LEU A 313 15.48 5.93 19.29
C LEU A 313 15.43 4.71 18.37
N ALA A 314 15.04 3.56 18.89
CA ALA A 314 14.91 2.34 18.13
C ALA A 314 13.82 2.46 17.04
N LEU A 315 12.67 3.05 17.39
CA LEU A 315 11.56 3.31 16.47
C LEU A 315 11.94 4.34 15.39
N SER A 316 12.66 5.39 15.78
CA SER A 316 13.16 6.41 14.85
C SER A 316 14.13 5.82 13.83
N LYS A 317 15.02 4.95 14.25
CA LYS A 317 15.92 4.22 13.35
C LYS A 317 15.13 3.33 12.40
N GLU A 318 14.18 2.57 12.92
CA GLU A 318 13.34 1.68 12.09
C GLU A 318 12.52 2.47 11.07
N TYR A 319 11.99 3.63 11.46
CA TYR A 319 11.31 4.53 10.53
C TYR A 319 12.22 5.01 9.39
N ILE A 320 13.45 5.42 9.71
CA ILE A 320 14.43 5.84 8.70
C ILE A 320 14.79 4.66 7.78
N ASP A 321 15.06 3.49 8.35
CA ASP A 321 15.39 2.27 7.59
C ASP A 321 14.23 1.86 6.68
N SER A 322 12.98 2.01 7.14
CA SER A 322 11.78 1.68 6.37
C SER A 322 11.55 2.57 5.14
N GLN A 323 12.14 3.76 5.12
CA GLN A 323 12.08 4.66 3.97
C GLN A 323 13.04 4.25 2.84
N GLN A 324 14.00 3.41 3.14
CA GLN A 324 14.92 2.87 2.15
C GLN A 324 14.28 1.66 1.49
N LYS A 325 13.88 1.80 0.22
CA LYS A 325 13.38 0.64 -0.54
C LYS A 325 14.47 -0.40 -0.64
N PRO A 326 14.23 -1.67 -0.28
CA PRO A 326 15.17 -2.75 -0.53
C PRO A 326 15.20 -3.04 -2.04
N LEU A 327 15.88 -2.20 -2.81
CA LEU A 327 15.94 -2.28 -4.29
C LEU A 327 16.89 -3.36 -4.77
N ARG A 328 17.72 -3.94 -3.89
CA ARG A 328 18.71 -4.92 -4.29
C ARG A 328 18.28 -6.32 -3.88
N ARG A 329 18.33 -7.21 -4.85
CA ARG A 329 18.25 -8.64 -4.62
C ARG A 329 19.41 -9.03 -3.68
N LEU A 330 19.09 -9.57 -2.52
CA LEU A 330 20.08 -9.97 -1.53
C LEU A 330 20.78 -11.26 -1.94
N GLU A 331 20.03 -12.23 -2.47
CA GLU A 331 20.54 -13.54 -2.86
C GLU A 331 19.76 -14.09 -4.06
N LYS A 332 20.35 -15.03 -4.77
CA LYS A 332 19.62 -15.78 -5.80
C LYS A 332 18.80 -16.88 -5.12
N PRO A 333 17.54 -17.10 -5.54
CA PRO A 333 16.78 -18.23 -5.01
C PRO A 333 17.49 -19.54 -5.33
N ASN A 334 17.53 -20.45 -4.36
CA ASN A 334 18.02 -21.79 -4.62
C ASN A 334 16.98 -22.54 -5.46
N LYS A 335 17.48 -23.45 -6.31
CA LYS A 335 16.67 -24.26 -7.22
C LYS A 335 16.98 -25.75 -7.00
N PRO A 336 16.02 -26.64 -7.23
CA PRO A 336 16.30 -28.07 -7.23
C PRO A 336 17.23 -28.43 -8.41
N SER A 337 17.91 -29.57 -8.30
CA SER A 337 18.66 -30.13 -9.42
C SER A 337 17.73 -30.53 -10.56
N LEU A 338 18.27 -30.61 -11.78
CA LEU A 338 17.49 -31.07 -12.95
C LEU A 338 16.93 -32.48 -12.77
N GLU A 339 17.67 -33.35 -12.11
CA GLU A 339 17.23 -34.71 -11.75
C GLU A 339 16.01 -34.65 -10.83
N ARG A 340 16.12 -33.88 -9.73
CA ARG A 340 15.03 -33.69 -8.77
C ARG A 340 13.77 -33.09 -9.42
N MET A 341 13.92 -32.17 -10.38
CA MET A 341 12.81 -31.57 -11.12
C MET A 341 12.06 -32.57 -11.98
N ARG A 342 12.69 -33.65 -12.42
CA ARG A 342 12.07 -34.70 -13.25
C ARG A 342 11.35 -35.77 -12.44
N GLU A 343 11.68 -35.91 -11.17
CA GLU A 343 11.19 -37.03 -10.35
C GLU A 343 9.92 -36.67 -9.55
N LYS A 344 9.84 -35.49 -9.04
CA LYS A 344 8.80 -35.07 -8.08
C LYS A 344 8.38 -33.65 -8.31
N ASN A 345 7.15 -33.32 -7.90
CA ASN A 345 6.71 -31.95 -7.74
C ASN A 345 7.72 -31.15 -6.90
N PHE A 346 7.90 -29.90 -7.22
CA PHE A 346 8.82 -29.03 -6.53
C PHE A 346 8.29 -27.61 -6.41
N VAL A 347 8.85 -26.85 -5.48
CA VAL A 347 8.56 -25.44 -5.28
C VAL A 347 9.82 -24.61 -5.44
N ILE A 348 9.67 -23.38 -5.87
CA ILE A 348 10.73 -22.37 -5.95
C ILE A 348 10.29 -21.15 -5.14
N ALA A 349 11.16 -20.66 -4.28
CA ALA A 349 10.97 -19.42 -3.55
C ALA A 349 11.68 -18.29 -4.29
N ASP A 350 10.92 -17.43 -4.95
CA ASP A 350 11.43 -16.20 -5.62
C ASP A 350 11.38 -14.98 -4.66
N CYS A 351 11.52 -15.25 -3.38
CA CYS A 351 11.65 -14.26 -2.34
C CYS A 351 13.10 -13.78 -2.31
N VAL A 352 13.34 -12.60 -2.83
CA VAL A 352 14.69 -12.05 -3.03
C VAL A 352 15.08 -10.99 -2.01
N TYR A 353 14.19 -10.70 -1.07
CA TYR A 353 14.40 -9.74 0.01
C TYR A 353 14.22 -10.40 1.37
N GLY A 354 15.03 -9.98 2.32
CA GLY A 354 14.90 -10.36 3.71
C GLY A 354 13.75 -9.64 4.40
N PHE A 355 12.52 -10.04 4.13
CA PHE A 355 11.37 -9.57 4.91
C PHE A 355 11.25 -10.35 6.21
N ALA A 356 10.73 -9.68 7.23
CA ALA A 356 10.49 -10.30 8.53
C ALA A 356 9.36 -11.34 8.52
N CYS A 357 8.58 -11.46 7.44
CA CYS A 357 7.52 -12.45 7.32
C CYS A 357 8.08 -13.87 7.25
N ASN A 358 7.44 -14.82 7.92
CA ASN A 358 7.94 -16.18 8.04
C ASN A 358 6.89 -17.31 7.90
N PRO A 359 5.68 -17.12 7.33
CA PRO A 359 4.67 -18.17 7.25
C PRO A 359 5.15 -19.43 6.53
N CYS A 360 5.99 -19.29 5.51
CA CYS A 360 6.49 -20.43 4.72
C CYS A 360 7.29 -21.46 5.51
N THR A 361 8.01 -21.05 6.56
CA THR A 361 8.76 -21.99 7.41
C THR A 361 7.84 -22.73 8.37
N PHE A 362 6.79 -22.09 8.87
CA PHE A 362 5.81 -22.70 9.77
C PHE A 362 4.86 -23.65 9.04
N SER A 363 4.45 -23.30 7.81
CA SER A 363 3.53 -24.12 7.03
C SER A 363 4.19 -25.37 6.43
N CYS A 364 5.51 -25.44 6.38
CA CYS A 364 6.20 -26.58 5.79
C CYS A 364 6.16 -27.83 6.70
N PRO A 365 5.41 -28.90 6.35
CA PRO A 365 5.29 -30.09 7.21
C PRO A 365 6.61 -30.85 7.33
N GLN A 366 7.50 -30.75 6.35
CA GLN A 366 8.81 -31.41 6.34
C GLN A 366 9.94 -30.53 6.91
N LYS A 367 9.59 -29.28 7.35
CA LYS A 367 10.61 -28.30 7.76
C LYS A 367 11.74 -28.13 6.73
N ALA A 368 11.37 -28.22 5.47
CA ALA A 368 12.30 -28.11 4.34
C ALA A 368 12.67 -26.66 4.02
N ILE A 369 11.91 -25.68 4.53
CA ILE A 369 12.19 -24.25 4.30
C ILE A 369 12.88 -23.69 5.55
N VAL A 370 14.07 -23.13 5.33
CA VAL A 370 14.93 -22.58 6.37
C VAL A 370 15.19 -21.11 6.12
N LYS A 371 15.03 -20.29 7.16
CA LYS A 371 15.50 -18.91 7.22
C LYS A 371 16.45 -18.78 8.41
N PRO A 372 17.74 -18.57 8.19
CA PRO A 372 18.72 -18.44 9.29
C PRO A 372 18.40 -17.30 10.26
N THR A 373 17.85 -16.21 9.75
CA THR A 373 17.30 -15.11 10.52
C THR A 373 15.92 -14.73 9.95
N THR A 374 15.12 -13.98 10.68
CA THR A 374 13.83 -13.47 10.19
C THR A 374 13.98 -12.63 8.93
N SER A 375 15.09 -11.94 8.77
CA SER A 375 15.41 -11.10 7.61
C SER A 375 16.14 -11.82 6.48
N SER A 376 16.40 -13.14 6.61
CA SER A 376 17.05 -13.91 5.55
C SER A 376 16.07 -14.32 4.44
N VAL A 377 16.58 -14.53 3.24
CA VAL A 377 15.85 -15.17 2.15
C VAL A 377 15.57 -16.64 2.51
N PRO A 378 14.37 -17.16 2.28
CA PRO A 378 14.07 -18.56 2.53
C PRO A 378 14.87 -19.45 1.57
N MET A 379 15.49 -20.47 2.11
CA MET A 379 16.18 -21.52 1.37
C MET A 379 15.42 -22.84 1.50
N ILE A 380 15.31 -23.57 0.41
CA ILE A 380 14.59 -24.85 0.36
C ILE A 380 15.61 -25.98 0.34
N ASP A 381 15.52 -26.86 1.33
CA ASP A 381 16.22 -28.14 1.33
C ASP A 381 15.44 -29.14 0.46
N TYR A 382 15.89 -29.32 -0.77
CA TYR A 382 15.21 -30.17 -1.74
C TYR A 382 15.31 -31.67 -1.43
N ASN A 383 16.18 -32.08 -0.51
CA ASN A 383 16.22 -33.46 -0.02
C ASN A 383 15.03 -33.74 0.91
N LYS A 384 14.57 -32.73 1.64
CA LYS A 384 13.41 -32.83 2.53
C LYS A 384 12.09 -32.45 1.86
N CYS A 385 12.15 -31.59 0.84
CA CYS A 385 10.94 -31.09 0.16
C CYS A 385 10.23 -32.22 -0.58
N ILE A 386 8.97 -32.48 -0.21
CA ILE A 386 8.11 -33.48 -0.87
C ILE A 386 7.23 -32.91 -1.99
N GLY A 387 7.28 -31.59 -2.23
CA GLY A 387 6.46 -30.95 -3.26
C GLY A 387 4.96 -30.89 -2.95
N CYS A 388 4.57 -30.78 -1.67
CA CYS A 388 3.18 -30.74 -1.24
C CYS A 388 2.44 -29.43 -1.53
N MET A 389 3.12 -28.36 -1.95
CA MET A 389 2.61 -27.04 -2.28
C MET A 389 2.04 -26.20 -1.12
N GLU A 390 2.02 -26.70 0.13
CA GLU A 390 1.49 -25.96 1.29
C GLU A 390 2.10 -24.56 1.44
N CYS A 391 3.41 -24.42 1.25
CA CYS A 391 4.08 -23.13 1.35
C CYS A 391 3.67 -22.11 0.27
N VAL A 392 3.10 -22.57 -0.85
CA VAL A 392 2.65 -21.70 -1.93
C VAL A 392 1.43 -20.90 -1.48
N SER A 393 0.44 -21.56 -0.89
CA SER A 393 -0.80 -20.93 -0.40
C SER A 393 -0.59 -20.04 0.83
N HIS A 394 0.45 -20.31 1.62
CA HIS A 394 0.75 -19.55 2.85
C HIS A 394 1.71 -18.38 2.64
N CYS A 395 2.25 -18.20 1.44
CA CYS A 395 3.18 -17.10 1.16
C CYS A 395 2.44 -15.76 0.99
N PRO A 396 2.57 -14.79 1.92
CA PRO A 396 1.88 -13.49 1.80
C PRO A 396 2.32 -12.69 0.58
N GLY A 397 3.57 -12.88 0.15
CA GLY A 397 4.15 -12.24 -1.03
C GLY A 397 3.83 -12.94 -2.34
N LEU A 398 3.20 -14.13 -2.26
CA LEU A 398 3.01 -14.98 -3.43
C LEU A 398 4.32 -15.20 -4.21
N ALA A 399 5.43 -15.23 -3.46
CA ALA A 399 6.78 -15.39 -3.98
C ALA A 399 7.20 -16.86 -4.11
N ILE A 400 6.40 -17.78 -3.54
CA ILE A 400 6.61 -19.21 -3.68
C ILE A 400 5.63 -19.75 -4.71
N PHE A 401 6.12 -20.48 -5.67
CA PHE A 401 5.33 -21.15 -6.68
C PHE A 401 5.82 -22.57 -6.89
N GLY A 402 4.93 -23.43 -7.34
CA GLY A 402 5.23 -24.84 -7.52
C GLY A 402 5.14 -25.27 -8.96
N TYR A 403 5.64 -26.49 -9.24
CA TYR A 403 5.43 -27.16 -10.51
C TYR A 403 4.86 -28.56 -10.28
N ASP A 404 3.68 -28.79 -10.84
CA ASP A 404 2.99 -30.07 -10.81
C ASP A 404 3.40 -30.89 -12.05
N LEU A 405 4.19 -31.93 -11.83
CA LEU A 405 4.65 -32.79 -12.91
C LEU A 405 3.51 -33.60 -13.54
N LYS A 406 2.50 -34.00 -12.77
CA LYS A 406 1.38 -34.79 -13.30
C LYS A 406 0.54 -34.00 -14.27
N GLN A 407 0.29 -32.72 -13.93
CA GLN A 407 -0.51 -31.80 -14.73
C GLN A 407 0.34 -31.00 -15.71
N ASN A 408 1.67 -31.11 -15.63
CA ASN A 408 2.63 -30.35 -16.44
C ASN A 408 2.36 -28.84 -16.43
N ARG A 409 2.12 -28.27 -15.23
CA ARG A 409 1.79 -26.86 -15.08
C ARG A 409 2.38 -26.24 -13.82
N LEU A 410 2.45 -24.90 -13.83
CA LEU A 410 2.76 -24.14 -12.62
C LEU A 410 1.57 -24.21 -11.65
N PHE A 411 1.87 -24.43 -10.39
CA PHE A 411 0.92 -24.29 -9.30
C PHE A 411 1.08 -22.90 -8.67
N LEU A 412 0.06 -22.08 -8.82
CA LEU A 412 0.00 -20.70 -8.37
C LEU A 412 -1.05 -20.57 -7.24
N PRO A 413 -0.87 -19.59 -6.31
CA PRO A 413 -1.67 -19.54 -5.07
C PRO A 413 -3.19 -19.28 -5.24
N PHE A 414 -3.66 -18.93 -6.42
CA PHE A 414 -5.06 -18.55 -6.67
C PHE A 414 -5.76 -19.42 -7.72
N GLU A 415 -5.16 -20.54 -8.06
CA GLU A 415 -5.83 -21.57 -8.87
C GLU A 415 -6.65 -22.49 -7.94
N TYR A 416 -7.75 -21.97 -7.41
CA TYR A 416 -8.74 -22.75 -6.67
C TYR A 416 -9.98 -22.97 -7.54
#